data_6ed6b77bbfb22f277c85e1a0dd448b46
#
_entry.id   6ed6b77bbfb22f277c85e1a0dd448b46
#
_cell.length_a   1.000
_cell.length_b   1.000
_cell.length_c   1.000
_cell.angle_alpha   90.00
_cell.angle_beta   90.00
_cell.angle_gamma   90.00
#
_symmetry.space_group_name_H-M   'P 1'
#
loop_
_entity.id
_entity.type
_entity.pdbx_description
1 polymer ?
#
loop_
_entity_poly.entity_id
_entity_poly.type
_entity_poly.pdbx_seq_one_letter_code
_entity_poly.pdbx_strand_id
1 'polypeptide(L)'
;QFKRIFRTPNFLYSVVAVAVITPLAVFLQNKIIGAMDTRLFGNNLGITFNILMIALLTLASNYHISTIYSKEGNSAYLNKINPVPYYIPLSAKVVFNASLNCISIIGSCVIINLFSNLGVFNTIMLSLALILLYLAHLFWSAELDIMNPQNQHYQTTGSHNKNPNERKSTLYAFIASAV
;
A
#
# COMPACT_ATOMS: atom_id res chain seq x y z
N GLN A 1 11.49 -2.40 -18.87
CA GLN A 1 11.22 -1.60 -17.66
C GLN A 1 11.04 -2.49 -16.42
N PHE A 2 10.40 -3.65 -16.49
CA PHE A 2 10.35 -4.62 -15.38
C PHE A 2 11.74 -4.94 -14.78
N LYS A 3 12.77 -5.11 -15.61
CA LYS A 3 14.16 -5.31 -15.15
C LYS A 3 14.71 -4.14 -14.30
N ARG A 4 14.20 -2.91 -14.46
CA ARG A 4 14.61 -1.74 -13.64
C ARG A 4 13.97 -1.76 -12.25
N ILE A 5 12.73 -2.22 -12.13
CA ILE A 5 12.03 -2.39 -10.84
C ILE A 5 12.77 -3.43 -9.99
N PHE A 6 13.21 -4.52 -10.61
CA PHE A 6 14.03 -5.54 -9.94
C PHE A 6 15.44 -5.09 -9.56
N ARG A 7 15.93 -3.95 -10.11
CA ARG A 7 17.22 -3.35 -9.76
C ARG A 7 17.19 -2.40 -8.56
N THR A 8 16.01 -2.04 -8.06
CA THR A 8 15.85 -1.27 -6.81
C THR A 8 15.40 -2.20 -5.70
N PRO A 9 16.32 -2.96 -5.05
CA PRO A 9 15.97 -4.02 -4.12
C PRO A 9 15.11 -3.51 -2.96
N ASN A 10 15.40 -2.33 -2.42
CA ASN A 10 14.66 -1.76 -1.29
C ASN A 10 13.18 -1.51 -1.60
N PHE A 11 12.84 -1.06 -2.80
CA PHE A 11 11.44 -0.87 -3.20
C PHE A 11 10.73 -2.21 -3.34
N LEU A 12 11.37 -3.17 -3.98
CA LEU A 12 10.81 -4.50 -4.22
C LEU A 12 10.60 -5.23 -2.89
N TYR A 13 11.59 -5.22 -2.00
CA TYR A 13 11.47 -5.83 -0.67
C TYR A 13 10.33 -5.23 0.14
N SER A 14 10.18 -3.91 0.15
CA SER A 14 9.13 -3.26 0.94
C SER A 14 7.73 -3.58 0.43
N VAL A 15 7.51 -3.58 -0.90
CA VAL A 15 6.20 -3.89 -1.49
C VAL A 15 5.83 -5.37 -1.29
N VAL A 16 6.78 -6.28 -1.57
CA VAL A 16 6.57 -7.73 -1.38
C VAL A 16 6.39 -8.05 0.10
N ALA A 17 7.18 -7.41 0.98
CA ALA A 17 7.04 -7.62 2.43
C ALA A 17 5.63 -7.25 2.92
N VAL A 18 5.10 -6.09 2.54
CA VAL A 18 3.75 -5.68 2.93
C VAL A 18 2.71 -6.62 2.34
N ALA A 19 2.85 -7.03 1.07
CA ALA A 19 1.93 -7.95 0.42
C ALA A 19 1.85 -9.33 1.11
N VAL A 20 2.93 -9.78 1.73
CA VAL A 20 2.99 -11.05 2.49
C VAL A 20 2.59 -10.83 3.95
N ILE A 21 3.07 -9.74 4.57
CA ILE A 21 2.82 -9.47 5.99
C ILE A 21 1.33 -9.22 6.26
N THR A 22 0.61 -8.55 5.33
CA THR A 22 -0.81 -8.24 5.54
C THR A 22 -1.68 -9.49 5.74
N PRO A 23 -1.72 -10.48 4.84
CA PRO A 23 -2.51 -11.68 5.06
C PRO A 23 -2.00 -12.52 6.24
N LEU A 24 -0.69 -12.52 6.48
CA LEU A 24 -0.10 -13.19 7.64
C LEU A 24 -0.55 -12.55 8.96
N ALA A 25 -0.55 -11.23 9.03
CA ALA A 25 -0.99 -10.48 10.22
C ALA A 25 -2.48 -10.75 10.51
N VAL A 26 -3.32 -10.73 9.48
CA VAL A 26 -4.75 -11.07 9.59
C VAL A 26 -4.94 -12.52 10.09
N PHE A 27 -4.16 -13.47 9.56
CA PHE A 27 -4.21 -14.86 9.99
C PHE A 27 -3.82 -15.01 11.47
N LEU A 28 -2.72 -14.39 11.89
CA LEU A 28 -2.25 -14.43 13.28
C LEU A 28 -3.24 -13.75 14.23
N GLN A 29 -3.80 -12.60 13.84
CA GLN A 29 -4.80 -11.89 14.60
C GLN A 29 -6.05 -12.75 14.84
N ASN A 30 -6.56 -13.42 13.81
CA ASN A 30 -7.70 -14.32 13.95
C ASN A 30 -7.38 -15.53 14.84
N LYS A 31 -6.16 -16.07 14.81
CA LYS A 31 -5.71 -17.11 15.74
C LYS A 31 -5.70 -16.63 17.19
N ILE A 32 -5.24 -15.40 17.43
CA ILE A 32 -5.21 -14.80 18.76
C ILE A 32 -6.63 -14.57 19.25
N ILE A 33 -7.48 -13.94 18.44
CA ILE A 33 -8.90 -13.68 18.80
C ILE A 33 -9.66 -15.00 19.06
N GLY A 34 -9.43 -16.02 18.23
CA GLY A 34 -10.05 -17.34 18.42
C GLY A 34 -9.59 -18.08 19.68
N ALA A 35 -8.41 -17.74 20.23
CA ALA A 35 -7.93 -18.26 21.50
C ALA A 35 -8.47 -17.50 22.73
N MET A 36 -9.01 -16.29 22.52
CA MET A 36 -9.63 -15.47 23.57
C MET A 36 -11.09 -15.88 23.75
N ASP A 37 -11.62 -15.70 24.96
CA ASP A 37 -13.06 -15.98 25.21
C ASP A 37 -13.91 -15.02 24.35
N THR A 38 -14.59 -15.57 23.35
CA THR A 38 -15.42 -14.82 22.38
C THR A 38 -16.61 -14.10 23.03
N ARG A 39 -16.93 -14.40 24.29
CA ARG A 39 -17.97 -13.70 25.05
C ARG A 39 -17.63 -12.23 25.33
N LEU A 40 -16.34 -11.90 25.43
CA LEU A 40 -15.87 -10.52 25.67
C LEU A 40 -15.69 -9.72 24.38
N PHE A 41 -15.28 -10.38 23.30
CA PHE A 41 -15.08 -9.76 22.01
C PHE A 41 -16.02 -10.40 21.00
N GLY A 42 -17.18 -9.80 20.76
CA GLY A 42 -18.12 -10.29 19.76
C GLY A 42 -17.44 -10.46 18.38
N ASN A 43 -17.95 -11.37 17.55
CA ASN A 43 -17.42 -11.66 16.21
C ASN A 43 -17.25 -10.38 15.35
N ASN A 44 -18.16 -9.42 15.49
CA ASN A 44 -18.13 -8.15 14.76
C ASN A 44 -16.90 -7.30 15.09
N LEU A 45 -16.45 -7.32 16.35
CA LEU A 45 -15.28 -6.56 16.79
C LEU A 45 -14.00 -7.15 16.19
N GLY A 46 -13.92 -8.47 16.11
CA GLY A 46 -12.82 -9.17 15.45
C GLY A 46 -12.73 -8.82 13.95
N ILE A 47 -13.86 -8.78 13.26
CA ILE A 47 -13.93 -8.39 11.84
C ILE A 47 -13.49 -6.94 11.67
N THR A 48 -13.96 -6.03 12.53
CA THR A 48 -13.58 -4.61 12.47
C THR A 48 -12.07 -4.41 12.65
N PHE A 49 -11.45 -5.09 13.62
CA PHE A 49 -10.01 -5.04 13.80
C PHE A 49 -9.23 -5.59 12.61
N ASN A 50 -9.72 -6.65 11.98
CA ASN A 50 -9.11 -7.19 10.77
C ASN A 50 -9.17 -6.20 9.60
N ILE A 51 -10.32 -5.54 9.40
CA ILE A 51 -10.50 -4.51 8.36
C ILE A 51 -9.54 -3.35 8.60
N LEU A 52 -9.47 -2.85 9.84
CA LEU A 52 -8.54 -1.78 10.22
C LEU A 52 -7.09 -2.18 9.97
N MET A 53 -6.68 -3.40 10.32
CA MET A 53 -5.33 -3.90 10.08
C MET A 53 -5.00 -3.95 8.59
N ILE A 54 -5.91 -4.47 7.74
CA ILE A 54 -5.72 -4.51 6.28
C ILE A 54 -5.61 -3.10 5.74
N ALA A 55 -6.53 -2.21 6.08
CA ALA A 55 -6.53 -0.83 5.63
C ALA A 55 -5.22 -0.13 6.02
N LEU A 56 -4.84 -0.21 7.31
CA LEU A 56 -3.64 0.45 7.82
C LEU A 56 -2.38 -0.03 7.11
N LEU A 57 -2.16 -1.33 6.98
CA LEU A 57 -0.95 -1.88 6.37
C LEU A 57 -0.88 -1.56 4.87
N THR A 58 -1.99 -1.72 4.15
CA THR A 58 -2.01 -1.50 2.69
C THR A 58 -1.95 -0.02 2.33
N LEU A 59 -2.68 0.85 3.02
CA LEU A 59 -2.62 2.30 2.79
C LEU A 59 -1.24 2.86 3.18
N ALA A 60 -0.68 2.43 4.32
CA ALA A 60 0.65 2.86 4.74
C ALA A 60 1.73 2.50 3.72
N SER A 61 1.59 1.37 2.99
CA SER A 61 2.55 0.96 1.96
C SER A 61 2.70 1.97 0.81
N ASN A 62 1.70 2.82 0.60
CA ASN A 62 1.69 3.83 -0.46
C ASN A 62 2.69 4.99 -0.22
N TYR A 63 3.37 5.05 0.96
CA TYR A 63 4.40 6.05 1.19
C TYR A 63 5.53 5.99 0.16
N HIS A 64 5.82 4.79 -0.39
CA HIS A 64 6.79 4.64 -1.47
C HIS A 64 6.35 5.30 -2.78
N ILE A 65 5.04 5.33 -3.02
CA ILE A 65 4.46 5.94 -4.22
C ILE A 65 4.52 7.46 -4.13
N SER A 66 4.36 8.02 -2.92
CA SER A 66 4.45 9.47 -2.69
C SER A 66 5.84 10.08 -2.90
N THR A 67 6.81 9.27 -3.30
CA THR A 67 8.19 9.71 -3.60
C THR A 67 8.76 9.11 -4.88
N ILE A 68 7.90 8.49 -5.67
CA ILE A 68 8.32 7.69 -6.83
C ILE A 68 8.94 8.55 -7.96
N TYR A 69 8.46 9.79 -8.09
CA TYR A 69 8.96 10.80 -9.01
C TYR A 69 10.21 11.49 -8.44
N SER A 70 10.12 11.95 -7.20
CA SER A 70 11.21 12.66 -6.52
C SER A 70 12.49 11.83 -6.42
N LYS A 71 12.36 10.50 -6.22
CA LYS A 71 13.51 9.56 -6.16
C LYS A 71 14.30 9.44 -7.47
N GLU A 72 13.75 9.88 -8.58
CA GLU A 72 14.49 9.91 -9.83
C GLU A 72 15.58 11.01 -9.85
N GLY A 73 15.46 12.03 -8.99
CA GLY A 73 16.46 13.08 -8.82
C GLY A 73 16.93 13.68 -10.14
N ASN A 74 18.26 13.74 -10.35
CA ASN A 74 18.87 14.21 -11.61
C ASN A 74 18.53 13.33 -12.82
N SER A 75 18.20 12.06 -12.63
CA SER A 75 17.83 11.18 -13.74
C SER A 75 16.45 11.50 -14.32
N ALA A 76 15.62 12.28 -13.62
CA ALA A 76 14.34 12.78 -14.16
C ALA A 76 14.54 13.60 -15.45
N TYR A 77 15.71 14.25 -15.61
CA TYR A 77 16.06 14.96 -16.85
C TYR A 77 16.18 14.02 -18.06
N LEU A 78 16.70 12.81 -17.86
CA LEU A 78 16.82 11.80 -18.92
C LEU A 78 15.46 11.37 -19.47
N ASN A 79 14.41 11.43 -18.65
CA ASN A 79 13.06 11.12 -19.09
C ASN A 79 12.48 12.18 -20.05
N LYS A 80 12.99 13.44 -20.00
CA LYS A 80 12.62 14.50 -20.95
C LYS A 80 13.26 14.34 -22.32
N ILE A 81 14.41 13.68 -22.39
CA ILE A 81 15.16 13.44 -23.64
C ILE A 81 14.68 12.16 -24.32
N ASN A 82 14.06 11.25 -23.56
CA ASN A 82 13.61 9.98 -24.08
C ASN A 82 12.31 10.19 -24.89
N PRO A 83 12.18 9.64 -26.11
CA PRO A 83 10.97 9.76 -26.93
C PRO A 83 9.75 9.02 -26.35
N VAL A 84 9.91 8.34 -25.22
CA VAL A 84 8.79 7.61 -24.55
C VAL A 84 8.05 8.57 -23.62
N PRO A 85 6.71 8.68 -23.75
CA PRO A 85 5.91 9.50 -22.87
C PRO A 85 6.13 9.17 -21.39
N TYR A 86 6.29 10.19 -20.55
CA TYR A 86 6.68 10.07 -19.16
C TYR A 86 5.70 9.23 -18.30
N TYR A 87 4.43 9.21 -18.65
CA TYR A 87 3.41 8.44 -17.93
C TYR A 87 3.63 6.92 -18.00
N ILE A 88 4.33 6.41 -19.04
CA ILE A 88 4.57 4.96 -19.20
C ILE A 88 5.51 4.40 -18.12
N PRO A 89 6.71 4.98 -17.85
CA PRO A 89 7.53 4.50 -16.76
C PRO A 89 6.92 4.71 -15.36
N LEU A 90 6.14 5.77 -15.18
CA LEU A 90 5.44 6.07 -13.93
C LEU A 90 4.33 5.05 -13.68
N SER A 91 3.44 4.84 -14.64
CA SER A 91 2.34 3.88 -14.52
C SER A 91 2.84 2.46 -14.27
N ALA A 92 3.94 2.03 -14.89
CA ALA A 92 4.50 0.70 -14.67
C ALA A 92 4.87 0.45 -13.20
N LYS A 93 5.41 1.46 -12.50
CA LYS A 93 5.76 1.34 -11.08
C LYS A 93 4.52 1.33 -10.19
N VAL A 94 3.53 2.18 -10.51
CA VAL A 94 2.26 2.27 -9.77
C VAL A 94 1.44 0.98 -9.94
N VAL A 95 1.31 0.47 -11.16
CA VAL A 95 0.56 -0.76 -11.46
C VAL A 95 1.17 -1.97 -10.76
N PHE A 96 2.50 -2.08 -10.71
CA PHE A 96 3.16 -3.18 -10.01
C PHE A 96 2.82 -3.19 -8.51
N ASN A 97 2.91 -2.04 -7.85
CA ASN A 97 2.53 -1.92 -6.44
C ASN A 97 1.03 -2.19 -6.23
N ALA A 98 0.18 -1.66 -7.11
CA ALA A 98 -1.25 -1.86 -7.07
C ALA A 98 -1.62 -3.35 -7.17
N SER A 99 -1.06 -4.07 -8.13
CA SER A 99 -1.39 -5.48 -8.35
C SER A 99 -1.04 -6.36 -7.16
N LEU A 100 0.14 -6.19 -6.56
CA LEU A 100 0.56 -6.97 -5.40
C LEU A 100 -0.33 -6.71 -4.17
N ASN A 101 -0.64 -5.43 -3.89
CA ASN A 101 -1.47 -5.10 -2.74
C ASN A 101 -2.95 -5.50 -2.96
N CYS A 102 -3.48 -5.42 -4.17
CA CYS A 102 -4.82 -5.93 -4.47
C CYS A 102 -4.93 -7.44 -4.23
N ILE A 103 -3.93 -8.22 -4.65
CA ILE A 103 -3.86 -9.67 -4.36
C ILE A 103 -3.81 -9.92 -2.86
N SER A 104 -3.02 -9.13 -2.14
CA SER A 104 -2.89 -9.21 -0.67
C SER A 104 -4.22 -8.90 0.04
N ILE A 105 -4.95 -7.87 -0.40
CA ILE A 105 -6.27 -7.52 0.14
C ILE A 105 -7.26 -8.67 -0.07
N ILE A 106 -7.33 -9.21 -1.29
CA ILE A 106 -8.23 -10.34 -1.60
C ILE A 106 -7.89 -11.55 -0.72
N GLY A 107 -6.60 -11.90 -0.64
CA GLY A 107 -6.14 -13.01 0.21
C GLY A 107 -6.50 -12.81 1.69
N SER A 108 -6.34 -11.59 2.19
CA SER A 108 -6.70 -11.25 3.57
C SER A 108 -8.21 -11.34 3.83
N CYS A 109 -9.04 -10.88 2.88
CA CYS A 109 -10.50 -11.01 2.98
C CYS A 109 -10.97 -12.47 2.95
N VAL A 110 -10.32 -13.32 2.15
CA VAL A 110 -10.58 -14.77 2.16
C VAL A 110 -10.26 -15.36 3.53
N ILE A 111 -9.14 -14.98 4.15
CA ILE A 111 -8.79 -15.42 5.51
C ILE A 111 -9.84 -15.00 6.51
N ILE A 112 -10.32 -13.76 6.48
CA ILE A 112 -11.41 -13.29 7.37
C ILE A 112 -12.64 -14.16 7.19
N ASN A 113 -13.04 -14.45 5.95
CA ASN A 113 -14.21 -15.29 5.69
C ASN A 113 -14.08 -16.69 6.28
N LEU A 114 -12.88 -17.30 6.20
CA LEU A 114 -12.62 -18.64 6.75
C LEU A 114 -12.78 -18.70 8.29
N PHE A 115 -12.45 -17.60 8.98
CA PHE A 115 -12.55 -17.54 10.45
C PHE A 115 -13.89 -17.02 10.96
N SER A 116 -14.54 -16.11 10.22
CA SER A 116 -15.72 -15.36 10.68
C SER A 116 -17.02 -15.77 9.98
N ASN A 117 -16.96 -16.69 8.99
CA ASN A 117 -18.13 -17.14 8.22
C ASN A 117 -18.99 -15.99 7.66
N LEU A 118 -18.34 -14.95 7.12
CA LEU A 118 -19.02 -13.76 6.57
C LEU A 118 -19.95 -14.06 5.38
N GLY A 119 -19.71 -15.17 4.70
CA GLY A 119 -20.36 -15.50 3.44
C GLY A 119 -19.66 -14.88 2.22
N VAL A 120 -19.76 -15.55 1.08
CA VAL A 120 -19.04 -15.20 -0.14
C VAL A 120 -19.40 -13.80 -0.65
N PHE A 121 -20.68 -13.44 -0.64
CA PHE A 121 -21.14 -12.13 -1.12
C PHE A 121 -20.52 -10.98 -0.31
N ASN A 122 -20.59 -11.06 1.02
CA ASN A 122 -20.05 -10.03 1.91
C ASN A 122 -18.51 -9.93 1.78
N THR A 123 -17.82 -11.05 1.56
CA THR A 123 -16.38 -11.08 1.34
C THR A 123 -16.00 -10.36 0.05
N ILE A 124 -16.77 -10.56 -1.03
CA ILE A 124 -16.55 -9.86 -2.30
C ILE A 124 -16.79 -8.36 -2.13
N MET A 125 -17.87 -7.95 -1.49
CA MET A 125 -18.17 -6.53 -1.24
C MET A 125 -17.10 -5.86 -0.38
N LEU A 126 -16.65 -6.54 0.67
CA LEU A 126 -15.58 -6.06 1.53
C LEU A 126 -14.26 -5.90 0.77
N SER A 127 -13.88 -6.90 -0.02
CA SER A 127 -12.65 -6.84 -0.82
C SER A 127 -12.70 -5.71 -1.85
N LEU A 128 -13.84 -5.51 -2.51
CA LEU A 128 -14.04 -4.41 -3.45
C LEU A 128 -13.91 -3.05 -2.78
N ALA A 129 -14.55 -2.87 -1.63
CA ALA A 129 -14.49 -1.61 -0.86
C ALA A 129 -13.04 -1.28 -0.44
N LEU A 130 -12.30 -2.26 0.08
CA LEU A 130 -10.91 -2.08 0.49
C LEU A 130 -9.99 -1.82 -0.69
N ILE A 131 -10.20 -2.46 -1.84
CA ILE A 131 -9.45 -2.20 -3.07
C ILE A 131 -9.71 -0.78 -3.57
N LEU A 132 -10.96 -0.31 -3.58
CA LEU A 132 -11.29 1.06 -3.99
C LEU A 132 -10.65 2.09 -3.07
N LEU A 133 -10.72 1.89 -1.76
CA LEU A 133 -10.07 2.74 -0.77
C LEU A 133 -8.54 2.77 -0.98
N TYR A 134 -7.93 1.61 -1.18
CA TYR A 134 -6.51 1.49 -1.45
C TYR A 134 -6.10 2.23 -2.74
N LEU A 135 -6.82 2.03 -3.84
CA LEU A 135 -6.54 2.68 -5.12
C LEU A 135 -6.71 4.20 -5.03
N ALA A 136 -7.75 4.68 -4.35
CA ALA A 136 -7.95 6.11 -4.12
C ALA A 136 -6.75 6.74 -3.40
N HIS A 137 -6.27 6.12 -2.33
CA HIS A 137 -5.10 6.58 -1.59
C HIS A 137 -3.79 6.44 -2.41
N LEU A 138 -3.67 5.39 -3.23
CA LEU A 138 -2.53 5.17 -4.11
C LEU A 138 -2.39 6.32 -5.14
N PHE A 139 -3.48 6.64 -5.84
CA PHE A 139 -3.48 7.72 -6.84
C PHE A 139 -3.23 9.09 -6.19
N TRP A 140 -3.86 9.34 -5.05
CA TRP A 140 -3.61 10.55 -4.29
C TRP A 140 -2.14 10.66 -3.82
N SER A 141 -1.53 9.57 -3.37
CA SER A 141 -0.11 9.55 -3.00
C SER A 141 0.81 9.82 -4.20
N ALA A 142 0.47 9.32 -5.39
CA ALA A 142 1.20 9.61 -6.62
C ALA A 142 1.06 11.09 -7.02
N GLU A 143 -0.14 11.65 -6.90
CA GLU A 143 -0.43 13.06 -7.19
C GLU A 143 0.37 14.00 -6.28
N LEU A 144 0.49 13.70 -4.99
CA LEU A 144 1.29 14.49 -4.06
C LEU A 144 2.74 14.68 -4.54
N ASP A 145 3.35 13.64 -5.08
CA ASP A 145 4.74 13.70 -5.54
C ASP A 145 4.88 14.44 -6.88
N ILE A 146 3.88 14.31 -7.76
CA ILE A 146 3.85 15.01 -9.04
C ILE A 146 3.63 16.53 -8.83
N MET A 147 2.72 16.90 -7.92
CA MET A 147 2.41 18.29 -7.64
C MET A 147 3.50 19.01 -6.84
N ASN A 148 4.25 18.26 -6.01
CA ASN A 148 5.27 18.83 -5.14
C ASN A 148 6.57 18.00 -5.17
N PRO A 149 7.27 17.97 -6.32
CA PRO A 149 8.45 17.14 -6.50
C PRO A 149 9.62 17.64 -5.64
N GLN A 150 10.16 16.76 -4.82
CA GLN A 150 11.28 17.03 -3.90
C GLN A 150 12.61 16.50 -4.46
N ASN A 151 12.89 16.74 -5.74
CA ASN A 151 14.06 16.21 -6.42
C ASN A 151 15.39 16.63 -5.77
N GLN A 152 15.45 17.85 -5.19
CA GLN A 152 16.65 18.37 -4.54
C GLN A 152 17.08 17.57 -3.31
N HIS A 153 16.12 17.00 -2.57
CA HIS A 153 16.40 16.16 -1.40
C HIS A 153 17.23 14.91 -1.74
N TYR A 154 17.05 14.37 -2.95
CA TYR A 154 17.76 13.18 -3.40
C TYR A 154 19.08 13.49 -4.10
N GLN A 155 19.34 14.76 -4.40
CA GLN A 155 20.61 15.21 -4.99
C GLN A 155 21.69 15.47 -3.94
N THR A 156 21.34 16.07 -2.82
CA THR A 156 22.28 16.63 -1.85
C THR A 156 22.47 15.80 -0.58
N THR A 157 21.46 15.06 -0.17
CA THR A 157 21.42 14.44 1.18
C THR A 157 21.35 12.91 1.18
N GLY A 158 21.29 12.27 0.02
CA GLY A 158 21.10 10.82 -0.06
C GLY A 158 19.72 10.38 0.47
N SER A 159 19.50 9.08 0.58
CA SER A 159 18.22 8.47 0.92
C SER A 159 17.78 8.62 2.38
N HIS A 160 18.50 9.37 3.21
CA HIS A 160 18.26 9.42 4.66
C HIS A 160 17.35 10.57 5.12
N ASN A 161 17.11 11.60 4.30
CA ASN A 161 16.18 12.66 4.66
C ASN A 161 14.76 12.28 4.29
N LYS A 162 13.87 12.27 5.30
CA LYS A 162 12.44 11.97 5.13
C LYS A 162 11.79 13.02 4.23
N ASN A 163 11.33 12.61 3.06
CA ASN A 163 10.57 13.47 2.17
C ASN A 163 9.24 13.87 2.86
N PRO A 164 8.86 15.16 2.84
CA PRO A 164 7.59 15.61 3.43
C PRO A 164 6.37 14.93 2.82
N ASN A 165 6.43 14.49 1.56
CA ASN A 165 5.35 13.75 0.91
C ASN A 165 5.14 12.36 1.54
N GLU A 166 6.22 11.67 1.94
CA GLU A 166 6.13 10.39 2.67
C GLU A 166 5.35 10.56 3.97
N ARG A 167 5.69 11.62 4.75
CA ARG A 167 5.02 11.91 6.01
C ARG A 167 3.54 12.23 5.81
N LYS A 168 3.21 13.04 4.80
CA LYS A 168 1.82 13.36 4.47
C LYS A 168 1.04 12.10 4.07
N SER A 169 1.56 11.32 3.15
CA SER A 169 0.92 10.08 2.69
C SER A 169 0.66 9.12 3.86
N THR A 170 1.65 8.90 4.74
CA THR A 170 1.49 8.05 5.92
C THR A 170 0.44 8.59 6.89
N LEU A 171 0.44 9.89 7.16
CA LEU A 171 -0.53 10.52 8.07
C LEU A 171 -1.97 10.34 7.55
N TYR A 172 -2.19 10.58 6.26
CA TYR A 172 -3.50 10.37 5.66
C TYR A 172 -3.91 8.89 5.59
N ALA A 173 -2.95 7.97 5.46
CA ALA A 173 -3.21 6.55 5.56
C ALA A 173 -3.78 6.18 6.93
N PHE A 174 -3.21 6.73 8.02
CA PHE A 174 -3.73 6.54 9.37
C PHE A 174 -5.14 7.11 9.54
N ILE A 175 -5.38 8.32 9.06
CA ILE A 175 -6.71 8.95 9.15
C ILE A 175 -7.73 8.12 8.36
N ALA A 176 -7.42 7.77 7.11
CA ALA A 176 -8.33 7.02 6.25
C ALA A 176 -8.60 5.57 6.74
N SER A 177 -7.67 4.98 7.49
CA SER A 177 -7.89 3.66 8.10
C SER A 177 -8.77 3.70 9.35
N ALA A 178 -8.88 4.87 10.01
CA ALA A 178 -9.64 5.05 11.25
C ALA A 178 -11.10 5.49 11.03
N VAL A 179 -11.41 5.96 9.81
CA VAL A 179 -12.76 6.37 9.38
C VAL A 179 -13.50 5.20 8.78
#